data_bf8a52d62d5ba4539e60dd2707da1c97
#
_entry.id   bf8a52d62d5ba4539e60dd2707da1c97
#
_cell.length_a   1.000
_cell.length_b   1.000
_cell.length_c   1.000
_cell.angle_alpha   90.00
_cell.angle_beta   90.00
_cell.angle_gamma   90.00
#
_symmetry.space_group_name_H-M   'P 1'
#
loop_
_entity.id
_entity.type
_entity.pdbx_description
1 polymer ?
#
loop_
_entity_poly.entity_id
_entity_poly.type
_entity_poly.pdbx_seq_one_letter_code
_entity_poly.pdbx_strand_id
1 'polypeptide(L)'
;VMLPYNATAQRLQQKLGHSVVAVTDGSKDDVLVTWRKLAQEPEKCKYNLYKRVYGSTEYTKVNSEPIDRTNFQTTRSVIPYGSELAVTTVYDNKESAKSNPFLFKKQAWKDLFFDFDFETRVLNPANYRVKYAWPMDINGDGEFDAVVVDRLHTTSGEADPDYGGVPATTSHKIQAYKLDGTCLWTVDLGPNVNISAGQNDMVLAYDINCDGKCEVIIKSSDGTRFWDSRNDTWGKYANGSDTPDTDGDGLVDYRPSGKYIPPYYISVIDGATGEEIDCSELDYSAINDGVDKYSRDNRAEYMNDGEGTEYAFLGGKFAICYFDGIHPSLAIQCYNLSLI
;
A
#
# COMPACT_ATOMS: atom_id res chain seq x y z
N VAL A 1 17.94 -32.93 32.07
CA VAL A 1 16.56 -32.60 31.68
C VAL A 1 16.67 -31.30 30.86
N MET A 2 16.63 -31.42 29.55
CA MET A 2 16.51 -30.23 28.65
C MET A 2 15.11 -29.69 28.82
N LEU A 3 14.98 -28.48 29.32
CA LEU A 3 13.72 -27.75 29.25
C LEU A 3 13.40 -27.50 27.76
N PRO A 4 12.18 -27.72 27.31
CA PRO A 4 11.81 -27.41 25.94
C PRO A 4 11.97 -25.93 25.75
N TYR A 5 12.88 -25.54 24.82
CA TYR A 5 12.91 -24.21 24.28
C TYR A 5 11.60 -24.04 23.52
N ASN A 6 10.67 -23.29 24.07
CA ASN A 6 9.53 -22.83 23.31
C ASN A 6 10.06 -21.87 22.26
N ALA A 7 10.40 -22.40 21.10
CA ALA A 7 10.57 -21.59 19.92
C ALA A 7 9.19 -20.97 19.65
N THR A 8 8.97 -19.76 20.11
CA THR A 8 7.85 -18.95 19.63
C THR A 8 8.10 -18.75 18.14
N ALA A 9 7.18 -19.27 17.34
CA ALA A 9 7.25 -19.09 15.89
C ALA A 9 7.40 -17.58 15.60
N GLN A 10 8.44 -17.21 14.88
CA GLN A 10 8.69 -15.81 14.53
C GLN A 10 7.75 -15.44 13.39
N ARG A 11 7.00 -14.35 13.54
CA ARG A 11 6.16 -13.81 12.48
C ARG A 11 7.01 -13.44 11.25
N LEU A 12 6.55 -13.83 10.10
CA LEU A 12 7.12 -13.43 8.81
C LEU A 12 6.61 -12.02 8.45
N GLN A 13 7.22 -11.03 9.04
CA GLN A 13 6.88 -9.62 8.79
C GLN A 13 7.65 -9.10 7.58
N GLN A 14 7.09 -8.09 6.93
CA GLN A 14 7.79 -7.35 5.89
C GLN A 14 9.17 -6.88 6.40
N LYS A 15 10.21 -7.16 5.65
CA LYS A 15 11.60 -6.89 6.03
C LYS A 15 12.01 -5.47 5.68
N LEU A 16 11.44 -4.50 6.36
CA LEU A 16 11.81 -3.10 6.16
C LEU A 16 13.12 -2.75 6.84
N GLY A 17 13.91 -1.90 6.20
CA GLY A 17 15.13 -1.32 6.74
C GLY A 17 14.89 -0.12 7.65
N HIS A 18 15.97 0.51 8.09
CA HIS A 18 15.89 1.67 8.99
C HIS A 18 15.38 2.95 8.31
N SER A 19 15.40 3.05 6.99
CA SER A 19 14.98 4.22 6.21
C SER A 19 15.56 5.52 6.79
N VAL A 20 16.88 5.63 6.79
CA VAL A 20 17.55 6.83 7.27
C VAL A 20 17.22 8.01 6.37
N VAL A 21 16.78 9.11 6.96
CA VAL A 21 16.48 10.35 6.25
C VAL A 21 17.13 11.52 6.98
N ALA A 22 17.73 12.44 6.25
CA ALA A 22 18.27 13.68 6.80
C ALA A 22 17.60 14.88 6.11
N VAL A 23 17.15 15.82 6.92
CA VAL A 23 16.49 17.05 6.47
C VAL A 23 17.12 18.28 7.10
N THR A 24 17.01 19.40 6.40
CA THR A 24 17.38 20.74 6.91
C THR A 24 16.37 21.76 6.41
N ASP A 25 16.13 22.80 7.15
CA ASP A 25 15.22 23.90 6.70
C ASP A 25 15.89 24.83 5.66
N GLY A 26 17.18 24.60 5.36
CA GLY A 26 17.93 25.36 4.37
C GLY A 26 18.34 26.76 4.82
N SER A 27 17.66 27.35 5.80
CA SER A 27 17.93 28.70 6.33
C SER A 27 18.89 28.68 7.52
N LYS A 28 18.92 27.56 8.26
CA LYS A 28 19.77 27.31 9.42
C LYS A 28 20.81 26.25 9.11
N ASP A 29 21.81 26.17 9.97
CA ASP A 29 22.84 25.13 9.88
C ASP A 29 22.38 23.78 10.45
N ASP A 30 21.13 23.69 10.90
CA ASP A 30 20.58 22.50 11.55
C ASP A 30 20.33 21.37 10.57
N VAL A 31 20.67 20.16 10.99
CA VAL A 31 20.36 18.91 10.31
C VAL A 31 19.66 17.98 11.28
N LEU A 32 18.48 17.51 10.93
CA LEU A 32 17.75 16.47 11.63
C LEU A 32 17.89 15.17 10.85
N VAL A 33 18.47 14.16 11.46
CA VAL A 33 18.52 12.78 10.94
C VAL A 33 17.51 11.95 11.68
N THR A 34 16.69 11.19 10.97
CA THR A 34 15.69 10.28 11.52
C THR A 34 15.82 8.90 10.91
N TRP A 35 15.36 7.89 11.63
CA TRP A 35 15.30 6.50 11.15
C TRP A 35 14.19 5.73 11.82
N ARG A 36 13.87 4.56 11.29
CA ARG A 36 12.83 3.67 11.80
C ARG A 36 13.42 2.70 12.83
N LYS A 37 12.71 2.46 13.94
CA LYS A 37 12.95 1.30 14.78
C LYS A 37 12.32 0.08 14.13
N LEU A 38 13.06 -1.01 14.04
CA LEU A 38 12.57 -2.25 13.43
C LEU A 38 11.84 -3.11 14.47
N ALA A 39 10.84 -3.85 14.02
CA ALA A 39 10.01 -4.67 14.91
C ALA A 39 10.80 -5.82 15.57
N GLN A 40 11.83 -6.31 14.89
CA GLN A 40 12.72 -7.38 15.40
C GLN A 40 13.81 -6.89 16.36
N GLU A 41 13.97 -5.58 16.51
CA GLU A 41 14.98 -5.03 17.39
C GLU A 41 14.59 -5.17 18.88
N PRO A 42 15.56 -5.40 19.76
CA PRO A 42 15.29 -5.41 21.20
C PRO A 42 14.68 -4.08 21.68
N GLU A 43 13.76 -4.18 22.66
CA GLU A 43 13.04 -3.01 23.18
C GLU A 43 13.98 -1.88 23.63
N LYS A 44 15.11 -2.24 24.27
CA LYS A 44 16.09 -1.29 24.82
C LYS A 44 17.33 -1.13 23.95
N CYS A 45 17.23 -1.36 22.64
CA CYS A 45 18.35 -1.10 21.74
C CYS A 45 18.65 0.40 21.65
N LYS A 46 19.90 0.70 21.28
CA LYS A 46 20.40 2.04 20.96
C LYS A 46 20.95 2.05 19.55
N TYR A 47 21.36 3.21 19.07
CA TYR A 47 21.82 3.37 17.70
C TYR A 47 23.15 4.12 17.63
N ASN A 48 23.94 3.77 16.62
CA ASN A 48 25.06 4.61 16.17
C ASN A 48 24.75 5.13 14.77
N LEU A 49 24.95 6.43 14.58
CA LEU A 49 24.87 7.11 13.30
C LEU A 49 26.25 7.21 12.68
N TYR A 50 26.35 6.85 11.42
CA TYR A 50 27.57 6.90 10.62
C TYR A 50 27.37 7.80 9.41
N LYS A 51 28.46 8.43 8.98
CA LYS A 51 28.52 9.16 7.71
C LYS A 51 29.73 8.75 6.90
N ARG A 52 29.65 8.86 5.59
CA ARG A 52 30.76 8.80 4.65
C ARG A 52 30.57 9.83 3.53
N VAL A 53 31.62 10.17 2.83
CA VAL A 53 31.50 10.94 1.59
C VAL A 53 30.91 10.04 0.51
N TYR A 54 30.01 10.57 -0.31
CA TYR A 54 29.40 9.83 -1.42
C TYR A 54 30.46 9.13 -2.29
N GLY A 55 30.24 7.82 -2.51
CA GLY A 55 31.19 6.98 -3.26
C GLY A 55 32.40 6.47 -2.47
N SER A 56 32.60 6.89 -1.21
CA SER A 56 33.62 6.35 -0.33
C SER A 56 33.16 5.04 0.33
N THR A 57 34.12 4.18 0.69
CA THR A 57 33.85 2.98 1.51
C THR A 57 34.01 3.23 3.01
N GLU A 58 34.66 4.31 3.39
CA GLU A 58 35.07 4.61 4.77
C GLU A 58 34.00 5.38 5.53
N TYR A 59 33.40 4.74 6.53
CA TYR A 59 32.43 5.36 7.43
C TYR A 59 33.12 5.94 8.68
N THR A 60 32.65 7.11 9.09
CA THR A 60 33.01 7.75 10.35
C THR A 60 31.76 7.83 11.25
N LYS A 61 31.88 7.41 12.50
CA LYS A 61 30.83 7.53 13.51
C LYS A 61 30.57 9.02 13.83
N VAL A 62 29.31 9.41 13.90
CA VAL A 62 28.86 10.80 14.13
C VAL A 62 28.65 11.08 15.62
N ASN A 63 27.95 10.17 16.31
CA ASN A 63 27.66 10.32 17.73
C ASN A 63 28.81 9.76 18.61
N SER A 64 29.06 10.40 19.74
CA SER A 64 30.06 9.93 20.73
C SER A 64 29.53 8.75 21.55
N GLU A 65 28.28 8.85 22.00
CA GLU A 65 27.60 7.83 22.79
C GLU A 65 26.40 7.24 22.02
N PRO A 66 26.04 5.95 22.19
CA PRO A 66 24.90 5.36 21.53
C PRO A 66 23.58 6.08 21.86
N ILE A 67 22.82 6.38 20.82
CA ILE A 67 21.56 7.16 20.84
C ILE A 67 20.42 6.25 21.26
N ASP A 68 19.59 6.64 22.21
CA ASP A 68 18.47 5.89 22.76
C ASP A 68 17.11 6.19 22.08
N ARG A 69 17.15 6.96 21.00
CA ARG A 69 15.99 7.39 20.21
C ARG A 69 16.27 7.25 18.72
N THR A 70 15.28 7.39 17.88
CA THR A 70 15.36 7.21 16.43
C THR A 70 15.57 8.53 15.67
N ASN A 71 16.23 9.49 16.30
CA ASN A 71 16.61 10.74 15.66
C ASN A 71 17.89 11.32 16.28
N PHE A 72 18.55 12.16 15.49
CA PHE A 72 19.76 12.88 15.91
C PHE A 72 19.78 14.26 15.27
N GLN A 73 19.88 15.30 16.11
CA GLN A 73 20.00 16.67 15.65
C GLN A 73 21.47 17.09 15.69
N THR A 74 21.94 17.71 14.63
CA THR A 74 23.31 18.18 14.46
C THR A 74 23.35 19.36 13.48
N THR A 75 24.53 19.66 12.93
CA THR A 75 24.74 20.75 11.98
C THR A 75 25.35 20.27 10.65
N ARG A 76 25.27 21.10 9.60
CA ARG A 76 25.93 20.84 8.31
C ARG A 76 27.45 20.84 8.39
N SER A 77 28.04 21.47 9.41
CA SER A 77 29.47 21.34 9.67
C SER A 77 29.85 19.92 10.10
N VAL A 78 28.94 19.20 10.76
CA VAL A 78 29.14 17.80 11.14
C VAL A 78 28.69 16.86 10.00
N ILE A 79 27.53 17.11 9.37
CA ILE A 79 27.00 16.34 8.26
C ILE A 79 26.83 17.25 7.03
N PRO A 80 27.84 17.43 6.20
CA PRO A 80 27.74 18.25 5.00
C PRO A 80 26.90 17.57 3.90
N TYR A 81 26.37 18.37 2.98
CA TYR A 81 25.78 17.83 1.76
C TYR A 81 26.81 16.95 1.00
N GLY A 82 26.31 15.89 0.40
CA GLY A 82 27.14 14.85 -0.21
C GLY A 82 27.59 13.76 0.77
N SER A 83 27.11 13.81 2.03
CA SER A 83 27.30 12.70 2.96
C SER A 83 26.27 11.59 2.70
N GLU A 84 26.72 10.35 2.71
CA GLU A 84 25.86 9.17 2.87
C GLU A 84 25.79 8.80 4.35
N LEU A 85 24.57 8.59 4.85
CA LEU A 85 24.28 8.33 6.26
C LEU A 85 23.73 6.92 6.42
N ALA A 86 24.19 6.23 7.46
CA ALA A 86 23.68 4.91 7.82
C ALA A 86 23.61 4.79 9.34
N VAL A 87 22.73 3.93 9.83
CA VAL A 87 22.65 3.61 11.26
C VAL A 87 22.93 2.14 11.51
N THR A 88 23.34 1.86 12.71
CA THR A 88 23.47 0.51 13.27
C THR A 88 22.68 0.44 14.56
N THR A 89 22.17 -0.75 14.87
CA THR A 89 21.57 -1.04 16.17
C THR A 89 22.63 -1.52 17.13
N VAL A 90 22.59 -1.02 18.35
CA VAL A 90 23.50 -1.41 19.45
C VAL A 90 22.68 -2.06 20.56
N TYR A 91 22.99 -3.29 20.87
CA TYR A 91 22.37 -4.02 21.97
C TYR A 91 23.37 -4.99 22.60
N ASP A 92 23.42 -5.03 23.92
CA ASP A 92 24.35 -5.89 24.69
C ASP A 92 25.82 -5.76 24.22
N ASN A 93 26.27 -4.53 24.03
CA ASN A 93 27.62 -4.17 23.52
C ASN A 93 27.98 -4.76 22.13
N LYS A 94 26.96 -5.23 21.41
CA LYS A 94 27.11 -5.67 20.01
C LYS A 94 26.47 -4.67 19.08
N GLU A 95 27.03 -4.54 17.91
CA GLU A 95 26.58 -3.62 16.88
C GLU A 95 26.19 -4.40 15.62
N SER A 96 25.04 -4.05 15.03
CA SER A 96 24.56 -4.66 13.78
C SER A 96 25.39 -4.23 12.57
N ALA A 97 25.12 -4.84 11.41
CA ALA A 97 25.51 -4.26 10.14
C ALA A 97 24.88 -2.87 9.98
N LYS A 98 25.47 -2.04 9.12
CA LYS A 98 24.92 -0.73 8.77
C LYS A 98 23.67 -0.90 7.90
N SER A 99 22.70 0.00 8.09
CA SER A 99 21.55 0.14 7.20
C SER A 99 21.96 0.53 5.79
N ASN A 100 21.03 0.47 4.85
CA ASN A 100 21.17 1.11 3.55
C ASN A 100 21.50 2.61 3.75
N PRO A 101 22.39 3.17 2.93
CA PRO A 101 22.82 4.55 3.09
C PRO A 101 21.82 5.52 2.47
N PHE A 102 21.56 6.62 3.16
CA PHE A 102 20.83 7.76 2.65
C PHE A 102 21.78 8.85 2.20
N LEU A 103 21.67 9.32 0.95
CA LEU A 103 22.47 10.42 0.43
C LEU A 103 21.85 11.78 0.77
N PHE A 104 22.49 12.52 1.67
CA PHE A 104 22.09 13.87 2.05
C PHE A 104 22.53 14.89 1.00
N LYS A 105 21.58 15.33 0.16
CA LYS A 105 21.78 16.33 -0.89
C LYS A 105 21.33 17.71 -0.43
N LYS A 106 21.87 18.75 -1.09
CA LYS A 106 21.26 20.08 -0.98
C LYS A 106 19.89 20.01 -1.64
N GLN A 107 18.86 20.11 -0.81
CA GLN A 107 17.48 20.06 -1.25
C GLN A 107 16.87 21.47 -1.13
N ALA A 108 16.10 21.89 -2.14
CA ALA A 108 15.18 22.98 -1.95
C ALA A 108 14.06 22.53 -1.01
N TRP A 109 13.39 23.46 -0.34
CA TRP A 109 12.27 23.11 0.55
C TRP A 109 11.23 22.20 -0.12
N LYS A 110 10.96 22.41 -1.41
CA LYS A 110 10.09 21.56 -2.23
C LYS A 110 10.57 20.12 -2.39
N ASP A 111 11.87 19.85 -2.21
CA ASP A 111 12.46 18.51 -2.38
C ASP A 111 12.28 17.64 -1.12
N LEU A 112 11.62 18.15 -0.08
CA LEU A 112 11.16 17.37 1.07
C LEU A 112 9.86 16.62 0.77
N PHE A 113 9.26 16.84 -0.40
CA PHE A 113 8.04 16.21 -0.86
C PHE A 113 8.29 15.51 -2.18
N PHE A 114 7.60 14.40 -2.39
CA PHE A 114 7.46 13.82 -3.71
C PHE A 114 6.44 14.65 -4.47
N ASP A 115 6.89 15.41 -5.46
CA ASP A 115 6.06 16.24 -6.33
C ASP A 115 6.27 15.77 -7.76
N PHE A 116 5.26 15.14 -8.32
CA PHE A 116 5.27 14.61 -9.68
C PHE A 116 3.88 14.71 -10.32
N ASP A 117 3.87 14.82 -11.64
CA ASP A 117 2.64 14.84 -12.42
C ASP A 117 2.06 13.44 -12.53
N PHE A 118 0.73 13.33 -12.37
CA PHE A 118 0.05 12.07 -12.52
C PHE A 118 -0.04 11.64 -14.00
N GLU A 119 -0.01 10.34 -14.22
CA GLU A 119 -0.19 9.72 -15.53
C GLU A 119 -1.52 10.14 -16.17
N THR A 120 -1.49 10.50 -17.43
CA THR A 120 -2.62 11.06 -18.17
C THR A 120 -3.11 10.20 -19.34
N ARG A 121 -2.37 9.15 -19.71
CA ARG A 121 -2.71 8.32 -20.88
C ARG A 121 -4.00 7.52 -20.70
N VAL A 122 -4.28 7.10 -19.47
CA VAL A 122 -5.43 6.25 -19.14
C VAL A 122 -6.51 6.93 -18.30
N LEU A 123 -6.27 8.16 -17.89
CA LEU A 123 -7.26 8.97 -17.17
C LEU A 123 -7.01 10.47 -17.40
N ASN A 124 -8.06 11.27 -17.27
CA ASN A 124 -7.92 12.73 -17.21
C ASN A 124 -7.74 13.14 -15.74
N PRO A 125 -6.56 13.63 -15.31
CA PRO A 125 -6.29 13.96 -13.91
C PRO A 125 -7.28 14.96 -13.29
N ALA A 126 -7.86 15.85 -14.11
CA ALA A 126 -8.84 16.84 -13.65
C ALA A 126 -10.14 16.19 -13.10
N ASN A 127 -10.42 14.95 -13.49
CA ASN A 127 -11.58 14.20 -13.05
C ASN A 127 -11.31 13.29 -11.84
N TYR A 128 -10.10 13.34 -11.29
CA TYR A 128 -9.70 12.42 -10.22
C TYR A 128 -9.04 13.16 -9.07
N ARG A 129 -9.27 12.68 -7.87
CA ARG A 129 -8.54 13.07 -6.66
C ARG A 129 -7.85 11.86 -6.03
N VAL A 130 -6.86 12.07 -5.20
CA VAL A 130 -6.26 11.05 -4.33
C VAL A 130 -6.98 11.06 -2.99
N LYS A 131 -7.28 9.88 -2.47
CA LYS A 131 -7.79 9.70 -1.11
C LYS A 131 -6.69 9.21 -0.18
N TYR A 132 -6.00 8.14 -0.57
CA TYR A 132 -4.93 7.52 0.19
C TYR A 132 -3.73 7.20 -0.68
N ALA A 133 -2.60 6.98 0.00
CA ALA A 133 -1.36 6.49 -0.60
C ALA A 133 -0.69 5.50 0.36
N TRP A 134 -0.10 4.45 -0.21
CA TRP A 134 0.64 3.44 0.53
C TRP A 134 2.05 3.33 -0.04
N PRO A 135 3.10 3.46 0.79
CA PRO A 135 4.46 3.24 0.33
C PRO A 135 4.73 1.75 0.11
N MET A 136 5.60 1.44 -0.85
CA MET A 136 5.95 0.08 -1.24
C MET A 136 7.46 -0.09 -1.38
N ASP A 137 7.96 -1.23 -0.90
CA ASP A 137 9.25 -1.80 -1.27
C ASP A 137 9.00 -2.80 -2.39
N ILE A 138 9.29 -2.43 -3.64
CA ILE A 138 9.01 -3.26 -4.82
C ILE A 138 10.23 -4.05 -5.31
N ASN A 139 11.39 -3.83 -4.71
CA ASN A 139 12.63 -4.50 -5.09
C ASN A 139 13.18 -5.44 -4.00
N GLY A 140 12.64 -5.39 -2.78
CA GLY A 140 12.98 -6.24 -1.65
C GLY A 140 14.25 -5.81 -0.90
N ASP A 141 14.67 -4.55 -1.02
CA ASP A 141 15.88 -4.05 -0.33
C ASP A 141 15.61 -3.51 1.08
N GLY A 142 14.34 -3.46 1.48
CA GLY A 142 13.89 -2.98 2.79
C GLY A 142 13.63 -1.48 2.86
N GLU A 143 13.76 -0.75 1.76
CA GLU A 143 13.45 0.67 1.67
C GLU A 143 12.24 0.89 0.76
N PHE A 144 11.46 1.93 1.02
CA PHE A 144 10.36 2.27 0.12
C PHE A 144 10.89 2.98 -1.12
N ASP A 145 10.58 2.44 -2.29
CA ASP A 145 11.00 2.95 -3.59
C ASP A 145 9.83 3.27 -4.54
N ALA A 146 8.61 2.96 -4.13
CA ALA A 146 7.39 3.25 -4.86
C ALA A 146 6.24 3.64 -3.92
N VAL A 147 5.18 4.16 -4.50
CA VAL A 147 3.91 4.47 -3.84
C VAL A 147 2.75 4.03 -4.71
N VAL A 148 1.75 3.42 -4.12
CA VAL A 148 0.44 3.20 -4.75
C VAL A 148 -0.56 4.22 -4.24
N VAL A 149 -1.36 4.77 -5.12
CA VAL A 149 -2.38 5.77 -4.82
C VAL A 149 -3.73 5.36 -5.38
N ASP A 150 -4.77 5.59 -4.62
CA ASP A 150 -6.13 5.50 -5.13
C ASP A 150 -6.53 6.79 -5.85
N ARG A 151 -7.22 6.64 -6.97
CA ARG A 151 -7.67 7.73 -7.83
C ARG A 151 -9.19 7.72 -7.91
N LEU A 152 -9.80 8.54 -7.07
CA LEU A 152 -11.25 8.65 -7.02
C LEU A 152 -11.75 9.53 -8.16
N HIS A 153 -12.68 9.01 -8.96
CA HIS A 153 -13.36 9.82 -9.96
C HIS A 153 -14.28 10.83 -9.27
N THR A 154 -14.11 12.09 -9.60
CA THR A 154 -15.00 13.16 -9.14
C THR A 154 -16.01 13.46 -10.24
N THR A 155 -17.25 13.16 -10.00
CA THR A 155 -18.33 13.67 -10.87
C THR A 155 -18.45 15.17 -10.66
N SER A 156 -18.42 15.94 -11.74
CA SER A 156 -18.53 17.38 -11.67
C SER A 156 -19.83 17.81 -10.97
N GLY A 157 -19.72 18.24 -9.73
CA GLY A 157 -20.71 19.03 -9.05
C GLY A 157 -21.87 18.32 -8.35
N GLU A 158 -21.94 17.00 -8.36
CA GLU A 158 -23.02 16.28 -7.70
C GLU A 158 -22.51 15.09 -6.91
N ALA A 159 -23.14 14.90 -5.79
CA ALA A 159 -22.97 13.84 -4.83
C ALA A 159 -21.58 13.77 -4.22
N ASP A 160 -21.54 13.80 -2.94
CA ASP A 160 -20.40 13.40 -2.16
C ASP A 160 -19.90 12.04 -2.70
N PRO A 161 -18.68 11.93 -3.26
CA PRO A 161 -18.16 10.66 -3.70
C PRO A 161 -18.07 9.65 -2.55
N ASP A 162 -18.24 10.11 -1.31
CA ASP A 162 -18.32 9.27 -0.13
C ASP A 162 -19.66 8.51 -0.02
N TYR A 163 -20.67 8.84 -0.86
CA TYR A 163 -21.99 8.21 -0.82
C TYR A 163 -22.47 7.60 -2.16
N GLY A 164 -21.55 7.16 -2.97
CA GLY A 164 -21.85 6.25 -4.08
C GLY A 164 -22.50 6.85 -5.33
N GLY A 165 -22.45 8.14 -5.49
CA GLY A 165 -22.99 8.81 -6.66
C GLY A 165 -22.21 8.65 -7.97
N VAL A 166 -21.26 7.72 -8.05
CA VAL A 166 -20.46 7.53 -9.28
C VAL A 166 -21.31 6.84 -10.34
N PRO A 167 -21.49 7.44 -11.53
CA PRO A 167 -22.24 6.79 -12.61
C PRO A 167 -21.63 5.44 -13.00
N ALA A 168 -22.45 4.50 -13.44
CA ALA A 168 -22.01 3.18 -13.91
C ALA A 168 -21.02 3.23 -15.10
N THR A 169 -20.91 4.38 -15.76
CA THR A 169 -19.97 4.62 -16.89
C THR A 169 -18.62 5.16 -16.44
N THR A 170 -18.43 5.40 -15.15
CA THR A 170 -17.17 5.89 -14.60
C THR A 170 -16.59 4.87 -13.66
N SER A 171 -15.27 4.88 -13.51
CA SER A 171 -14.56 3.96 -12.64
C SER A 171 -13.50 4.69 -11.84
N HIS A 172 -13.26 4.23 -10.63
CA HIS A 172 -12.07 4.61 -9.88
C HIS A 172 -10.84 3.90 -10.42
N LYS A 173 -9.68 4.45 -10.13
CA LYS A 173 -8.41 3.88 -10.57
C LYS A 173 -7.48 3.72 -9.39
N ILE A 174 -6.52 2.81 -9.53
CA ILE A 174 -5.40 2.67 -8.62
C ILE A 174 -4.13 2.79 -9.46
N GLN A 175 -3.18 3.58 -9.03
CA GLN A 175 -1.95 3.83 -9.78
C GLN A 175 -0.73 3.66 -8.90
N ALA A 176 0.31 3.02 -9.43
CA ALA A 176 1.60 2.95 -8.76
C ALA A 176 2.65 3.80 -9.46
N TYR A 177 3.47 4.44 -8.65
CA TYR A 177 4.53 5.34 -9.08
C TYR A 177 5.83 5.05 -8.35
N LYS A 178 6.95 5.13 -9.07
CA LYS A 178 8.25 5.29 -8.41
C LYS A 178 8.33 6.66 -7.74
N LEU A 179 9.23 6.79 -6.79
CA LEU A 179 9.42 8.07 -6.08
C LEU A 179 9.97 9.21 -6.99
N ASP A 180 10.41 8.89 -8.20
CA ASP A 180 10.78 9.89 -9.22
C ASP A 180 9.60 10.34 -10.10
N GLY A 181 8.40 9.83 -9.84
CA GLY A 181 7.17 10.15 -10.59
C GLY A 181 6.90 9.25 -11.79
N THR A 182 7.75 8.26 -12.07
CA THR A 182 7.50 7.31 -13.15
C THR A 182 6.31 6.42 -12.80
N CYS A 183 5.22 6.49 -13.58
CA CYS A 183 4.09 5.58 -13.44
C CYS A 183 4.50 4.16 -13.81
N LEU A 184 4.23 3.21 -12.92
CA LEU A 184 4.52 1.80 -13.13
C LEU A 184 3.34 1.10 -13.82
N TRP A 185 2.16 1.28 -13.26
CA TRP A 185 0.93 0.65 -13.74
C TRP A 185 -0.32 1.39 -13.25
N THR A 186 -1.44 1.06 -13.87
CA THR A 186 -2.78 1.53 -13.46
C THR A 186 -3.75 0.36 -13.45
N VAL A 187 -4.58 0.28 -12.43
CA VAL A 187 -5.78 -0.57 -12.43
C VAL A 187 -6.98 0.31 -12.71
N ASP A 188 -7.75 -0.04 -13.71
CA ASP A 188 -9.12 0.41 -13.89
C ASP A 188 -10.03 -0.50 -13.10
N LEU A 189 -10.64 -0.01 -12.03
CA LEU A 189 -11.47 -0.83 -11.14
C LEU A 189 -12.80 -1.24 -11.79
N GLY A 190 -13.14 -0.63 -12.93
CA GLY A 190 -14.43 -0.85 -13.57
C GLY A 190 -15.58 -0.17 -12.80
N PRO A 191 -16.80 -0.22 -13.36
CA PRO A 191 -17.95 0.50 -12.78
C PRO A 191 -18.54 -0.17 -11.54
N ASN A 192 -18.12 -1.40 -11.23
CA ASN A 192 -18.68 -2.20 -10.14
C ASN A 192 -17.94 -2.03 -8.81
N VAL A 193 -16.72 -1.53 -8.81
CA VAL A 193 -15.91 -1.35 -7.60
C VAL A 193 -15.89 0.13 -7.21
N ASN A 194 -16.40 0.44 -6.04
CA ASN A 194 -16.36 1.77 -5.46
C ASN A 194 -15.42 1.80 -4.25
N ILE A 195 -14.36 2.60 -4.34
CA ILE A 195 -13.43 2.87 -3.23
C ILE A 195 -13.67 4.27 -2.64
N SER A 196 -14.69 4.98 -3.10
CA SER A 196 -14.91 6.39 -2.75
C SER A 196 -15.58 6.61 -1.43
N ALA A 197 -16.40 5.65 -0.98
CA ALA A 197 -17.09 5.80 0.30
C ALA A 197 -16.08 6.00 1.42
N GLY A 198 -16.34 6.95 2.30
CA GLY A 198 -15.42 7.39 3.36
C GLY A 198 -14.89 6.27 4.27
N GLN A 199 -15.54 5.13 4.24
CA GLN A 199 -15.21 3.96 5.06
C GLN A 199 -14.66 2.78 4.25
N ASN A 200 -14.57 2.90 2.93
CA ASN A 200 -14.08 1.85 2.05
C ASN A 200 -12.58 2.05 1.76
N ASP A 201 -11.76 1.35 2.50
CA ASP A 201 -10.30 1.35 2.33
C ASP A 201 -9.88 -0.06 1.86
N MET A 202 -10.26 -0.38 0.62
CA MET A 202 -10.03 -1.72 0.04
C MET A 202 -8.82 -1.72 -0.89
N VAL A 203 -7.79 -1.02 -0.48
CA VAL A 203 -6.44 -1.06 -1.08
C VAL A 203 -5.44 -1.21 0.05
N LEU A 204 -4.51 -2.13 -0.09
CA LEU A 204 -3.46 -2.35 0.88
C LEU A 204 -2.18 -2.75 0.15
N ALA A 205 -1.05 -2.22 0.59
CA ALA A 205 0.27 -2.62 0.10
C ALA A 205 1.03 -3.33 1.22
N TYR A 206 1.47 -4.56 0.97
CA TYR A 206 2.21 -5.38 1.93
C TYR A 206 2.91 -6.57 1.24
N ASP A 207 4.03 -7.03 1.79
CA ASP A 207 4.66 -8.31 1.41
C ASP A 207 3.82 -9.47 1.98
N ILE A 208 2.76 -9.85 1.27
CA ILE A 208 1.78 -10.84 1.75
C ILE A 208 2.24 -12.27 1.48
N ASN A 209 3.07 -12.49 0.47
CA ASN A 209 3.60 -13.79 0.10
C ASN A 209 4.95 -14.11 0.78
N CYS A 210 5.53 -13.14 1.51
CA CYS A 210 6.80 -13.25 2.23
C CYS A 210 8.02 -13.42 1.33
N ASP A 211 8.01 -12.95 0.10
CA ASP A 211 9.14 -12.99 -0.81
C ASP A 211 10.10 -11.80 -0.65
N GLY A 212 9.72 -10.83 0.17
CA GLY A 212 10.46 -9.62 0.49
C GLY A 212 10.05 -8.41 -0.33
N LYS A 213 9.16 -8.55 -1.30
CA LYS A 213 8.62 -7.46 -2.12
C LYS A 213 7.17 -7.19 -1.75
N CYS A 214 6.72 -6.00 -2.07
CA CYS A 214 5.37 -5.58 -1.74
C CYS A 214 4.40 -5.96 -2.86
N GLU A 215 3.31 -6.62 -2.50
CA GLU A 215 2.12 -6.76 -3.31
C GLU A 215 1.13 -5.64 -2.99
N VAL A 216 0.21 -5.42 -3.94
CA VAL A 216 -0.97 -4.57 -3.74
C VAL A 216 -2.22 -5.43 -3.78
N ILE A 217 -2.99 -5.36 -2.71
CA ILE A 217 -4.22 -6.12 -2.53
C ILE A 217 -5.38 -5.17 -2.76
N ILE A 218 -6.28 -5.54 -3.67
CA ILE A 218 -7.44 -4.73 -4.03
C ILE A 218 -8.71 -5.56 -4.08
N LYS A 219 -9.84 -4.89 -3.99
CA LYS A 219 -11.11 -5.45 -4.44
C LYS A 219 -11.25 -5.25 -5.94
N SER A 220 -11.70 -6.28 -6.65
CA SER A 220 -11.97 -6.27 -8.08
C SER A 220 -13.32 -6.89 -8.41
N SER A 221 -13.76 -6.79 -9.66
CA SER A 221 -15.05 -7.27 -10.15
C SER A 221 -15.03 -7.32 -11.67
N ASP A 222 -16.16 -7.64 -12.28
CA ASP A 222 -16.35 -7.50 -13.72
C ASP A 222 -15.94 -6.13 -14.23
N GLY A 223 -15.23 -6.13 -15.33
CA GLY A 223 -14.69 -4.92 -15.95
C GLY A 223 -13.42 -4.36 -15.29
N THR A 224 -12.97 -4.87 -14.14
CA THR A 224 -11.65 -4.49 -13.58
C THR A 224 -10.56 -4.95 -14.52
N ARG A 225 -9.64 -4.02 -14.90
CA ARG A 225 -8.59 -4.29 -15.88
C ARG A 225 -7.26 -3.65 -15.50
N PHE A 226 -6.16 -4.30 -15.87
CA PHE A 226 -4.79 -3.90 -15.53
C PHE A 226 -4.08 -3.29 -16.73
N TRP A 227 -3.36 -2.19 -16.52
CA TRP A 227 -2.59 -1.50 -17.56
C TRP A 227 -1.12 -1.36 -17.15
N ASP A 228 -0.23 -1.89 -17.99
CA ASP A 228 1.21 -1.72 -17.85
C ASP A 228 1.65 -0.44 -18.53
N SER A 229 2.05 0.56 -17.74
CA SER A 229 2.47 1.86 -18.25
C SER A 229 3.79 1.82 -19.02
N ARG A 230 4.64 0.86 -18.74
CA ARG A 230 5.97 0.70 -19.36
C ARG A 230 5.84 0.27 -20.82
N ASN A 231 4.89 -0.60 -21.08
CA ASN A 231 4.61 -1.13 -22.42
C ASN A 231 3.40 -0.48 -23.08
N ASP A 232 2.71 0.44 -22.40
CA ASP A 232 1.50 1.11 -22.84
C ASP A 232 0.43 0.12 -23.34
N THR A 233 0.22 -0.93 -22.58
CA THR A 233 -0.70 -2.02 -22.95
C THR A 233 -1.68 -2.35 -21.84
N TRP A 234 -2.91 -2.65 -22.24
CA TRP A 234 -3.90 -3.25 -21.35
C TRP A 234 -3.69 -4.76 -21.27
N GLY A 235 -3.55 -5.28 -20.06
CA GLY A 235 -3.47 -6.69 -19.75
C GLY A 235 -4.84 -7.36 -19.65
N LYS A 236 -4.88 -8.43 -18.89
CA LYS A 236 -6.10 -9.19 -18.57
C LYS A 236 -7.09 -8.35 -17.74
N TYR A 237 -8.32 -8.84 -17.69
CA TYR A 237 -9.28 -8.47 -16.67
C TYR A 237 -9.05 -9.27 -15.40
N ALA A 238 -9.73 -8.90 -14.32
CA ALA A 238 -9.68 -9.62 -13.05
C ALA A 238 -9.99 -11.11 -13.23
N ASN A 239 -9.52 -11.93 -12.30
CA ASN A 239 -9.62 -13.38 -12.36
C ASN A 239 -8.97 -13.99 -13.62
N GLY A 240 -7.96 -13.29 -14.17
CA GLY A 240 -7.23 -13.72 -15.35
C GLY A 240 -8.04 -13.78 -16.65
N SER A 241 -9.23 -13.16 -16.68
CA SER A 241 -10.15 -13.19 -17.82
C SER A 241 -9.63 -12.40 -19.02
N ASP A 242 -9.94 -12.86 -20.23
CA ASP A 242 -9.69 -12.14 -21.49
C ASP A 242 -10.81 -11.15 -21.83
N THR A 243 -11.92 -11.23 -21.12
CA THR A 243 -13.12 -10.42 -21.34
C THR A 243 -13.56 -9.72 -20.04
N PRO A 244 -14.37 -8.65 -20.12
CA PRO A 244 -14.90 -8.01 -18.93
C PRO A 244 -15.85 -8.88 -18.09
N ASP A 245 -16.39 -9.96 -18.64
CA ASP A 245 -17.10 -11.04 -17.94
C ASP A 245 -16.04 -11.92 -17.27
N THR A 246 -15.87 -11.81 -15.98
CA THR A 246 -14.75 -12.40 -15.25
C THR A 246 -15.10 -13.72 -14.55
N ASP A 247 -16.40 -14.03 -14.38
CA ASP A 247 -16.88 -15.31 -13.85
C ASP A 247 -17.34 -16.28 -14.95
N GLY A 248 -17.42 -15.82 -16.20
CA GLY A 248 -17.72 -16.64 -17.36
C GLY A 248 -19.21 -17.05 -17.48
N ASP A 249 -20.10 -16.31 -16.85
CA ASP A 249 -21.52 -16.62 -16.88
C ASP A 249 -22.24 -16.08 -18.13
N GLY A 250 -21.54 -15.38 -19.00
CA GLY A 250 -22.02 -14.80 -20.24
C GLY A 250 -22.58 -13.41 -20.09
N LEU A 251 -22.49 -12.81 -18.91
CA LEU A 251 -22.95 -11.46 -18.63
C LEU A 251 -21.75 -10.61 -18.16
N VAL A 252 -21.83 -9.31 -18.35
CA VAL A 252 -20.96 -8.35 -17.69
C VAL A 252 -21.80 -7.65 -16.64
N ASP A 253 -21.56 -8.00 -15.40
CA ASP A 253 -22.37 -7.55 -14.28
C ASP A 253 -22.03 -6.14 -13.86
N TYR A 254 -22.33 -5.18 -14.71
CA TYR A 254 -22.23 -3.78 -14.37
C TYR A 254 -23.47 -3.31 -13.61
N ARG A 255 -23.25 -2.54 -12.54
CA ARG A 255 -24.34 -1.96 -11.78
C ARG A 255 -25.28 -1.12 -12.67
N PRO A 256 -26.55 -1.46 -12.80
CA PRO A 256 -27.53 -0.55 -13.34
C PRO A 256 -28.01 0.40 -12.25
N SER A 257 -27.89 1.72 -12.46
CA SER A 257 -28.49 2.73 -11.59
C SER A 257 -28.25 2.55 -10.08
N GLY A 258 -27.00 2.45 -9.67
CA GLY A 258 -26.60 2.47 -8.26
C GLY A 258 -26.60 1.11 -7.53
N LYS A 259 -26.92 0.02 -8.19
CA LYS A 259 -26.84 -1.32 -7.60
C LYS A 259 -25.50 -1.98 -7.94
N TYR A 260 -24.87 -2.56 -6.95
CA TYR A 260 -23.64 -3.32 -7.12
C TYR A 260 -23.95 -4.79 -7.30
N ILE A 261 -23.34 -5.44 -8.26
CA ILE A 261 -23.62 -6.81 -8.64
C ILE A 261 -22.31 -7.60 -8.64
N PRO A 262 -22.18 -8.73 -7.92
CA PRO A 262 -21.02 -9.61 -8.05
C PRO A 262 -20.90 -10.13 -9.48
N PRO A 263 -19.75 -10.71 -9.82
CA PRO A 263 -18.78 -11.26 -8.90
C PRO A 263 -17.90 -10.18 -8.26
N TYR A 264 -17.41 -10.45 -7.04
CA TYR A 264 -16.38 -9.66 -6.37
C TYR A 264 -15.22 -10.52 -6.00
N TYR A 265 -14.01 -10.00 -6.19
CA TYR A 265 -12.77 -10.69 -5.89
C TYR A 265 -11.89 -9.87 -4.97
N ILE A 266 -10.96 -10.56 -4.34
CA ILE A 266 -9.72 -10.00 -3.84
C ILE A 266 -8.64 -10.36 -4.83
N SER A 267 -8.11 -9.35 -5.51
CA SER A 267 -6.96 -9.50 -6.41
C SER A 267 -5.68 -9.10 -5.69
N VAL A 268 -4.66 -9.92 -5.82
CA VAL A 268 -3.29 -9.65 -5.38
C VAL A 268 -2.47 -9.31 -6.60
N ILE A 269 -1.84 -8.15 -6.58
CA ILE A 269 -1.12 -7.56 -7.70
C ILE A 269 0.35 -7.46 -7.32
N ASP A 270 1.25 -7.89 -8.19
CA ASP A 270 2.68 -7.63 -8.05
C ASP A 270 2.95 -6.11 -8.05
N GLY A 271 3.55 -5.61 -6.98
CA GLY A 271 3.73 -4.17 -6.76
C GLY A 271 4.61 -3.49 -7.82
N ALA A 272 5.53 -4.22 -8.43
CA ALA A 272 6.45 -3.68 -9.43
C ALA A 272 5.86 -3.71 -10.85
N THR A 273 5.07 -4.74 -11.18
CA THR A 273 4.61 -4.98 -12.56
C THR A 273 3.16 -4.60 -12.79
N GLY A 274 2.32 -4.65 -11.76
CA GLY A 274 0.89 -4.42 -11.88
C GLY A 274 0.12 -5.63 -12.42
N GLU A 275 0.76 -6.80 -12.52
CA GLU A 275 0.11 -8.04 -12.91
C GLU A 275 -0.67 -8.63 -11.75
N GLU A 276 -1.88 -9.11 -12.01
CA GLU A 276 -2.62 -9.93 -11.05
C GLU A 276 -1.92 -11.28 -10.90
N ILE A 277 -1.44 -11.58 -9.71
CA ILE A 277 -0.70 -12.81 -9.41
C ILE A 277 -1.52 -13.83 -8.63
N ASP A 278 -2.58 -13.38 -8.00
CA ASP A 278 -3.57 -14.22 -7.34
C ASP A 278 -4.93 -13.53 -7.30
N CYS A 279 -6.00 -14.32 -7.30
CA CYS A 279 -7.36 -13.83 -7.29
C CYS A 279 -8.27 -14.82 -6.55
N SER A 280 -9.04 -14.33 -5.60
CA SER A 280 -9.99 -15.14 -4.83
C SER A 280 -11.36 -14.48 -4.83
N GLU A 281 -12.38 -15.24 -5.16
CA GLU A 281 -13.77 -14.76 -5.08
C GLU A 281 -14.16 -14.48 -3.63
N LEU A 282 -14.80 -13.34 -3.41
CA LEU A 282 -15.42 -13.00 -2.14
C LEU A 282 -16.79 -13.68 -2.02
N ASP A 283 -16.78 -14.84 -1.39
CA ASP A 283 -18.02 -15.56 -1.07
C ASP A 283 -18.71 -14.95 0.16
N TYR A 284 -19.70 -14.12 -0.09
CA TYR A 284 -20.52 -13.55 0.96
C TYR A 284 -21.57 -14.53 1.51
N SER A 285 -21.78 -15.70 0.91
CA SER A 285 -22.76 -16.68 1.35
C SER A 285 -22.42 -17.26 2.73
N ALA A 286 -21.13 -17.37 3.04
CA ALA A 286 -20.67 -17.86 4.34
C ALA A 286 -20.99 -16.93 5.51
N ILE A 287 -21.33 -15.68 5.26
CA ILE A 287 -21.62 -14.66 6.29
C ILE A 287 -23.08 -14.75 6.77
N ASN A 288 -23.94 -15.53 6.12
CA ASN A 288 -25.38 -15.39 6.18
C ASN A 288 -26.15 -16.48 6.90
N ASP A 289 -25.57 -17.23 7.80
CA ASP A 289 -26.26 -18.31 8.53
C ASP A 289 -27.07 -19.27 7.60
N GLY A 290 -26.55 -19.52 6.40
CA GLY A 290 -27.18 -20.39 5.41
C GLY A 290 -28.41 -19.78 4.70
N VAL A 291 -28.69 -18.51 4.90
CA VAL A 291 -29.68 -17.76 4.11
C VAL A 291 -28.94 -17.04 3.00
N ASP A 292 -29.22 -17.41 1.77
CA ASP A 292 -28.66 -16.80 0.57
C ASP A 292 -29.25 -15.39 0.34
N LYS A 293 -29.05 -14.52 1.32
CA LYS A 293 -29.49 -13.13 1.29
C LYS A 293 -28.71 -12.28 0.30
N TYR A 294 -27.54 -12.75 -0.09
CA TYR A 294 -26.61 -12.07 -0.95
C TYR A 294 -26.43 -12.78 -2.29
N SER A 295 -27.31 -13.76 -2.58
CA SER A 295 -27.37 -14.31 -3.93
C SER A 295 -27.75 -13.20 -4.93
N ARG A 296 -27.35 -13.43 -6.17
CA ARG A 296 -27.69 -12.56 -7.29
C ARG A 296 -29.18 -12.20 -7.32
N ASP A 297 -30.07 -13.12 -6.93
CA ASP A 297 -31.53 -12.96 -6.98
C ASP A 297 -32.10 -12.16 -5.80
N ASN A 298 -31.50 -12.19 -4.63
CA ASN A 298 -32.01 -11.56 -3.42
C ASN A 298 -31.38 -10.21 -3.08
N ARG A 299 -30.33 -9.83 -3.79
CA ARG A 299 -29.56 -8.60 -3.53
C ARG A 299 -30.36 -7.31 -3.56
N ALA A 300 -31.35 -7.22 -4.46
CA ALA A 300 -32.16 -6.02 -4.60
C ALA A 300 -32.94 -5.65 -3.34
N GLU A 301 -33.27 -6.63 -2.51
CA GLU A 301 -34.02 -6.43 -1.28
C GLU A 301 -33.11 -5.93 -0.13
N TYR A 302 -31.93 -6.48 -0.03
CA TYR A 302 -30.94 -6.07 0.98
C TYR A 302 -30.28 -4.71 0.69
N MET A 303 -30.16 -4.38 -0.58
CA MET A 303 -29.58 -3.14 -1.04
C MET A 303 -30.54 -1.95 -0.97
N ASN A 304 -31.82 -2.19 -0.68
CA ASN A 304 -32.88 -1.18 -0.65
C ASN A 304 -33.34 -0.78 0.77
N ASP A 305 -32.68 -1.21 1.83
CA ASP A 305 -33.11 -0.92 3.21
C ASP A 305 -32.86 0.53 3.67
N GLY A 306 -32.43 1.38 2.77
CA GLY A 306 -32.30 2.83 3.00
C GLY A 306 -31.05 3.26 3.77
N GLU A 307 -30.23 2.32 4.19
CA GLU A 307 -29.00 2.59 4.94
C GLU A 307 -27.72 2.45 4.11
N GLY A 308 -27.70 2.96 2.89
CA GLY A 308 -26.47 3.06 2.11
C GLY A 308 -25.86 1.70 1.82
N THR A 309 -26.44 1.00 0.91
CA THR A 309 -26.09 -0.32 0.39
C THR A 309 -24.61 -0.54 0.08
N GLU A 310 -23.89 0.53 -0.19
CA GLU A 310 -22.46 0.52 -0.49
C GLU A 310 -21.62 0.08 0.70
N TYR A 311 -21.99 0.49 1.90
CA TYR A 311 -21.26 0.13 3.10
C TYR A 311 -21.43 -1.34 3.49
N ALA A 312 -22.58 -1.92 3.24
CA ALA A 312 -22.87 -3.28 3.66
C ALA A 312 -22.14 -4.33 2.80
N PHE A 313 -22.01 -4.09 1.49
CA PHE A 313 -21.48 -5.06 0.56
C PHE A 313 -20.07 -4.73 0.06
N LEU A 314 -19.81 -3.45 -0.08
CA LEU A 314 -18.57 -2.99 -0.67
C LEU A 314 -17.62 -2.51 0.40
N GLY A 315 -18.25 -2.07 1.49
CA GLY A 315 -17.57 -1.48 2.60
C GLY A 315 -16.69 -2.50 3.26
N GLY A 316 -15.55 -2.06 3.61
CA GLY A 316 -14.65 -2.84 4.38
C GLY A 316 -13.36 -2.12 4.54
N LYS A 317 -12.64 -2.63 5.48
CA LYS A 317 -11.26 -2.22 5.69
C LYS A 317 -10.41 -3.45 5.56
N PHE A 318 -9.30 -3.28 4.89
CA PHE A 318 -8.25 -4.27 4.85
C PHE A 318 -7.30 -4.09 6.02
N ALA A 319 -6.87 -5.19 6.61
CA ALA A 319 -5.83 -5.20 7.61
C ALA A 319 -4.96 -6.45 7.46
N ILE A 320 -3.68 -6.33 7.75
CA ILE A 320 -2.80 -7.48 7.88
C ILE A 320 -2.88 -8.02 9.29
N CYS A 321 -3.19 -9.30 9.39
CA CYS A 321 -3.25 -10.09 10.62
C CYS A 321 -2.32 -11.30 10.51
N TYR A 322 -2.11 -11.98 11.64
CA TYR A 322 -1.30 -13.19 11.73
C TYR A 322 -2.10 -14.24 12.48
N PHE A 323 -3.11 -14.80 11.83
CA PHE A 323 -4.06 -15.73 12.48
C PHE A 323 -3.41 -17.03 12.94
N ASP A 324 -2.41 -17.51 12.20
CA ASP A 324 -1.60 -18.67 12.60
C ASP A 324 -0.38 -18.30 13.49
N GLY A 325 -0.19 -17.00 13.73
CA GLY A 325 0.93 -16.45 14.48
C GLY A 325 2.23 -16.32 13.70
N ILE A 326 2.28 -16.73 12.42
CA ILE A 326 3.51 -16.80 11.60
C ILE A 326 3.34 -16.01 10.29
N HIS A 327 2.33 -16.34 9.50
CA HIS A 327 2.15 -15.81 8.15
C HIS A 327 1.21 -14.61 8.15
N PRO A 328 1.51 -13.58 7.34
CA PRO A 328 0.57 -12.51 7.11
C PRO A 328 -0.69 -13.06 6.44
N SER A 329 -1.81 -12.55 6.84
CA SER A 329 -3.13 -12.91 6.32
C SER A 329 -3.93 -11.64 6.15
N LEU A 330 -4.78 -11.59 5.14
CA LEU A 330 -5.70 -10.49 4.95
C LEU A 330 -6.93 -10.69 5.85
N ALA A 331 -7.22 -9.69 6.66
CA ALA A 331 -8.48 -9.57 7.36
C ALA A 331 -9.35 -8.52 6.66
N ILE A 332 -10.59 -8.89 6.35
CA ILE A 332 -11.54 -8.01 5.68
C ILE A 332 -12.68 -7.76 6.65
N GLN A 333 -12.89 -6.50 7.01
CA GLN A 333 -14.05 -6.06 7.74
C GLN A 333 -15.11 -5.59 6.76
N CYS A 334 -16.21 -6.30 6.66
CA CYS A 334 -17.40 -5.83 5.97
C CYS A 334 -18.28 -5.05 6.95
N TYR A 335 -18.70 -3.85 6.57
CA TYR A 335 -19.51 -2.98 7.43
C TYR A 335 -20.79 -3.71 7.87
N ASN A 336 -21.10 -3.68 9.17
CA ASN A 336 -22.21 -4.42 9.80
C ASN A 336 -22.22 -5.93 9.60
N LEU A 337 -21.19 -6.50 8.99
CA LEU A 337 -21.04 -7.91 8.75
C LEU A 337 -19.76 -8.42 9.44
N SER A 338 -19.61 -9.71 9.45
CA SER A 338 -18.52 -10.37 10.14
C SER A 338 -17.14 -10.00 9.58
N LEU A 339 -16.11 -10.20 10.36
CA LEU A 339 -14.73 -10.23 9.92
C LEU A 339 -14.49 -11.51 9.11
N ILE A 340 -13.95 -11.40 7.92
CA ILE A 340 -13.53 -12.52 7.06
C ILE A 340 -12.01 -12.63 7.08
#